data_f9de90696d469000f8f76c2924030201
#
_entry.id   f9de90696d469000f8f76c2924030201
#
_cell.length_a   1.000
_cell.length_b   1.000
_cell.length_c   1.000
_cell.angle_alpha   90.00
_cell.angle_beta   90.00
_cell.angle_gamma   90.00
#
_symmetry.space_group_name_H-M   'P 1'
#
loop_
_entity.id
_entity.type
_entity.pdbx_description
1 polymer ?
#
loop_
_entity_poly.entity_id
_entity_poly.type
_entity_poly.pdbx_seq_one_letter_code
_entity_poly.pdbx_strand_id
1 'polypeptide(L)'
;VPPSKFNGPYNAVDRANEAMMNQVYFIAERTLPTDGSTGIGYRTDLLYGEDFPLATSLGWETNPGPQDWNSGEFYGLAIPQLYAEVGNQDISLKLGHFYTIVGYEGVPAVGNFFYQKSYSYQFAGPFNHWGGLVNWKASDNVEVDAGIVNGWNNLASPYSNANFLGRIRAKNDDNSFATSFAIISGNEGNDFSPLFQPAPPLTSANRTRYSLLCEWRPTDNVEYVFHHWLGTQADALAGGGTALWAGIDQYLYYRVSKTWLWGARFEWFQDTNGTRVGLNRPSNPNHVPLPGNFYSLTLGPNWVPTGNFLMRPCFRWDFFGGPTGPRRAYNDGVSNQQTMLGFDMIQKF
;
A
#
# COMPACT_ATOMS: atom_id res chain seq x y z
N VAL A 1 -5.32 -1.85 -25.86
CA VAL A 1 -4.31 -0.95 -25.22
C VAL A 1 -4.89 0.44 -25.21
N PRO A 2 -4.91 1.12 -24.06
CA PRO A 2 -5.35 2.51 -23.98
C PRO A 2 -4.51 3.43 -24.90
N PRO A 3 -5.10 4.41 -25.57
CA PRO A 3 -4.35 5.39 -26.37
C PRO A 3 -3.28 6.13 -25.57
N SER A 4 -3.54 6.43 -24.29
CA SER A 4 -2.55 7.04 -23.38
C SER A 4 -1.38 6.11 -23.01
N LYS A 5 -1.49 4.79 -23.28
CA LYS A 5 -0.60 3.73 -22.81
C LYS A 5 -0.58 3.55 -21.28
N PHE A 6 -1.56 4.08 -20.56
CA PHE A 6 -1.72 3.83 -19.14
C PHE A 6 -2.89 2.88 -18.88
N ASN A 7 -2.61 1.78 -18.21
CA ASN A 7 -3.64 0.93 -17.61
C ASN A 7 -4.16 1.58 -16.34
N GLY A 8 -5.30 1.22 -15.93
CA GLY A 8 -5.71 1.68 -14.64
C GLY A 8 -7.08 2.25 -14.61
N PRO A 9 -7.43 2.83 -13.47
CA PRO A 9 -6.64 3.76 -12.63
C PRO A 9 -5.74 3.06 -11.60
N TYR A 10 -4.41 3.19 -11.72
CA TYR A 10 -3.42 2.69 -10.75
C TYR A 10 -2.43 3.79 -10.38
N ASN A 11 -1.72 3.63 -9.24
CA ASN A 11 -0.70 4.58 -8.78
C ASN A 11 0.71 4.23 -9.25
N ALA A 12 0.96 2.98 -9.62
CA ALA A 12 2.20 2.49 -10.19
C ALA A 12 1.92 1.18 -10.94
N VAL A 13 2.90 0.67 -11.71
CA VAL A 13 2.79 -0.54 -12.52
C VAL A 13 1.63 -0.43 -13.53
N ASP A 14 1.54 0.73 -14.15
CA ASP A 14 0.40 1.10 -15.00
C ASP A 14 0.72 1.23 -16.49
N ARG A 15 1.97 1.04 -16.91
CA ARG A 15 2.36 1.16 -18.32
C ARG A 15 1.92 -0.04 -19.15
N ALA A 16 1.25 0.24 -20.26
CA ALA A 16 0.76 -0.77 -21.18
C ALA A 16 1.77 -1.05 -22.28
N ASN A 17 2.15 -2.35 -22.45
CA ASN A 17 3.08 -2.84 -23.48
C ASN A 17 4.49 -2.21 -23.39
N GLU A 18 4.94 -1.90 -22.20
CA GLU A 18 6.27 -1.37 -21.95
C GLU A 18 6.99 -2.20 -20.88
N ALA A 19 8.27 -2.42 -21.07
CA ALA A 19 9.13 -3.02 -20.06
C ALA A 19 9.62 -1.89 -19.14
N MET A 20 9.32 -1.99 -17.86
CA MET A 20 9.66 -0.99 -16.85
C MET A 20 10.57 -1.59 -15.79
N MET A 21 11.47 -0.78 -15.26
CA MET A 21 12.24 -1.13 -14.06
C MET A 21 11.45 -0.66 -12.83
N ASN A 22 10.77 -1.60 -12.19
CA ASN A 22 9.90 -1.26 -11.05
C ASN A 22 10.71 -0.84 -9.83
N GLN A 23 11.73 -1.62 -9.46
CA GLN A 23 12.51 -1.37 -8.27
C GLN A 23 13.96 -1.82 -8.44
N VAL A 24 14.91 -0.93 -8.20
CA VAL A 24 16.25 -1.23 -7.70
C VAL A 24 16.20 -0.89 -6.21
N TYR A 25 16.40 -1.90 -5.36
CA TYR A 25 16.13 -1.77 -3.94
C TYR A 25 17.35 -2.18 -3.11
N PHE A 26 17.81 -1.28 -2.26
CA PHE A 26 18.92 -1.51 -1.34
C PHE A 26 18.44 -1.44 0.10
N ILE A 27 18.96 -2.34 0.92
CA ILE A 27 18.71 -2.38 2.36
C ILE A 27 20.04 -2.36 3.08
N ALA A 28 20.19 -1.44 4.03
CA ALA A 28 21.26 -1.45 5.02
C ALA A 28 20.63 -1.51 6.40
N GLU A 29 20.85 -2.60 7.13
CA GLU A 29 20.23 -2.80 8.44
C GLU A 29 21.18 -3.43 9.47
N ARG A 30 20.93 -3.08 10.72
CA ARG A 30 21.42 -3.78 11.89
C ARG A 30 20.23 -4.06 12.78
N THR A 31 19.92 -5.32 13.01
CA THR A 31 18.83 -5.74 13.90
C THR A 31 19.20 -5.58 15.37
N LEU A 32 18.19 -5.56 16.23
CA LEU A 32 18.38 -5.62 17.67
C LEU A 32 19.07 -6.96 18.08
N PRO A 33 19.77 -6.98 19.21
CA PRO A 33 20.38 -8.22 19.76
C PRO A 33 19.34 -9.32 19.92
N THR A 34 19.74 -10.55 19.60
CA THR A 34 18.88 -11.75 19.72
C THR A 34 19.10 -12.54 21.01
N ASP A 35 20.05 -12.12 21.85
CA ASP A 35 20.41 -12.74 23.13
C ASP A 35 19.59 -12.20 24.32
N GLY A 36 18.56 -11.41 24.08
CA GLY A 36 17.71 -10.77 25.08
C GLY A 36 18.27 -9.49 25.68
N SER A 37 19.50 -9.10 25.32
CA SER A 37 20.07 -7.84 25.77
C SER A 37 19.43 -6.63 25.08
N THR A 38 19.42 -5.49 25.74
CA THR A 38 19.02 -4.21 25.13
C THR A 38 20.13 -3.68 24.23
N GLY A 39 19.76 -3.23 23.03
CA GLY A 39 20.69 -2.69 22.06
C GLY A 39 20.06 -1.67 21.13
N ILE A 40 20.83 -1.30 20.11
CA ILE A 40 20.42 -0.34 19.07
C ILE A 40 20.48 -1.05 17.71
N GLY A 41 19.37 -1.00 17.00
CA GLY A 41 19.25 -1.34 15.59
C GLY A 41 19.07 -0.09 14.73
N TYR A 42 19.19 -0.25 13.42
CA TYR A 42 18.85 0.77 12.43
C TYR A 42 18.50 0.12 11.10
N ARG A 43 17.77 0.85 10.27
CA ARG A 43 17.50 0.45 8.89
C ARG A 43 17.42 1.68 7.99
N THR A 44 18.01 1.54 6.81
CA THR A 44 17.87 2.47 5.69
C THR A 44 17.57 1.68 4.43
N ASP A 45 16.50 2.04 3.75
CA ASP A 45 16.13 1.47 2.47
C ASP A 45 16.21 2.56 1.38
N LEU A 46 16.76 2.20 0.21
CA LEU A 46 16.76 3.04 -0.98
C LEU A 46 15.99 2.32 -2.08
N LEU A 47 15.05 2.99 -2.71
CA LEU A 47 14.30 2.50 -3.85
C LEU A 47 14.47 3.46 -5.02
N TYR A 48 14.91 2.94 -6.18
CA TYR A 48 14.86 3.66 -7.44
C TYR A 48 14.06 2.86 -8.46
N GLY A 49 13.08 3.49 -9.11
CA GLY A 49 12.24 2.82 -10.10
C GLY A 49 10.88 3.46 -10.29
N GLU A 50 10.01 2.78 -11.06
CA GLU A 50 8.64 3.23 -11.32
C GLU A 50 7.76 3.22 -10.05
N ASP A 51 8.07 2.36 -9.09
CA ASP A 51 7.30 2.23 -7.85
C ASP A 51 7.58 3.34 -6.82
N PHE A 52 8.46 4.31 -7.13
CA PHE A 52 8.81 5.37 -6.19
C PHE A 52 7.61 6.15 -5.61
N PRO A 53 6.49 6.38 -6.34
CA PRO A 53 5.34 7.08 -5.78
C PRO A 53 4.66 6.33 -4.62
N LEU A 54 4.83 4.99 -4.56
CA LEU A 54 4.33 4.15 -3.48
C LEU A 54 5.23 4.17 -2.23
N ALA A 55 6.35 4.88 -2.30
CA ALA A 55 7.39 4.87 -1.28
C ALA A 55 7.73 6.26 -0.73
N THR A 56 7.30 7.32 -1.42
CA THR A 56 7.63 8.71 -1.10
C THR A 56 6.80 9.28 0.06
N SER A 57 7.36 10.28 0.73
CA SER A 57 6.70 11.08 1.76
C SER A 57 6.66 12.56 1.38
N LEU A 58 5.53 13.19 1.62
CA LEU A 58 5.39 14.64 1.47
C LEU A 58 6.31 15.39 2.45
N GLY A 59 7.04 16.37 1.93
CA GLY A 59 8.01 17.15 2.72
C GLY A 59 9.37 16.46 2.91
N TRP A 60 9.58 15.28 2.29
CA TRP A 60 10.84 14.56 2.24
C TRP A 60 11.32 14.41 0.80
N GLU A 61 10.74 13.48 0.02
CA GLU A 61 11.07 13.29 -1.39
C GLU A 61 10.19 14.11 -2.34
N THR A 62 9.00 14.48 -1.89
CA THR A 62 8.05 15.26 -2.67
C THR A 62 7.74 16.57 -1.96
N ASN A 63 8.03 17.67 -2.62
CA ASN A 63 7.62 19.01 -2.20
C ASN A 63 6.73 19.62 -3.29
N PRO A 64 5.71 20.40 -2.95
CA PRO A 64 5.01 21.21 -3.93
C PRO A 64 5.94 22.36 -4.36
N GLY A 65 6.78 22.11 -5.40
CA GLY A 65 7.68 23.14 -5.93
C GLY A 65 8.89 22.59 -6.69
N PRO A 66 9.75 23.44 -7.25
CA PRO A 66 10.83 23.07 -8.17
C PRO A 66 12.05 22.40 -7.52
N GLN A 67 12.00 22.05 -6.26
CA GLN A 67 13.11 21.42 -5.50
C GLN A 67 12.91 19.92 -5.27
N ASP A 68 12.01 19.30 -6.01
CA ASP A 68 11.85 17.86 -5.99
C ASP A 68 13.08 17.20 -6.64
N TRP A 69 13.73 16.28 -5.93
CA TRP A 69 14.84 15.51 -6.51
C TRP A 69 14.38 14.43 -7.50
N ASN A 70 13.08 14.24 -7.63
CA ASN A 70 12.41 13.34 -8.57
C ASN A 70 11.82 14.11 -9.75
N SER A 71 12.67 14.56 -10.66
CA SER A 71 12.24 15.28 -11.87
C SER A 71 11.88 14.37 -13.04
N GLY A 72 12.04 13.04 -12.90
CA GLY A 72 11.72 12.06 -13.93
C GLY A 72 10.22 11.79 -14.04
N GLU A 73 9.74 11.56 -15.25
CA GLU A 73 8.32 11.29 -15.50
C GLU A 73 7.88 9.91 -14.96
N PHE A 74 8.75 8.89 -15.08
CA PHE A 74 8.43 7.50 -14.76
C PHE A 74 9.30 6.89 -13.67
N TYR A 75 10.50 7.40 -13.44
CA TYR A 75 11.47 6.86 -12.51
C TYR A 75 11.86 7.90 -11.48
N GLY A 76 11.92 7.47 -10.22
CA GLY A 76 12.33 8.33 -9.13
C GLY A 76 13.05 7.57 -8.02
N LEU A 77 13.67 8.34 -7.13
CA LEU A 77 14.35 7.85 -5.93
C LEU A 77 13.46 8.10 -4.71
N ALA A 78 13.32 7.09 -3.86
CA ALA A 78 12.72 7.21 -2.53
C ALA A 78 13.62 6.60 -1.46
N ILE A 79 13.48 7.10 -0.24
CA ILE A 79 14.11 6.57 0.98
C ILE A 79 12.97 6.11 1.92
N PRO A 80 12.29 5.01 1.61
CA PRO A 80 11.04 4.62 2.29
C PRO A 80 11.23 4.18 3.73
N GLN A 81 12.46 3.86 4.14
CA GLN A 81 12.78 3.58 5.52
C GLN A 81 14.11 4.25 5.90
N LEU A 82 14.07 4.97 7.02
CA LEU A 82 15.21 5.60 7.66
C LEU A 82 14.90 5.73 9.14
N TYR A 83 15.26 4.74 9.94
CA TYR A 83 14.96 4.73 11.36
C TYR A 83 16.07 4.14 12.21
N ALA A 84 16.08 4.53 13.48
CA ALA A 84 16.77 3.84 14.56
C ALA A 84 15.75 3.09 15.43
N GLU A 85 16.18 2.01 16.03
CA GLU A 85 15.39 1.21 16.97
C GLU A 85 16.20 0.92 18.22
N VAL A 86 15.61 1.07 19.40
CA VAL A 86 16.24 0.80 20.69
C VAL A 86 15.35 -0.12 21.51
N GLY A 87 15.94 -1.14 22.11
CA GLY A 87 15.20 -2.14 22.90
C GLY A 87 15.81 -3.53 22.81
N ASN A 88 14.97 -4.52 22.96
CA ASN A 88 15.29 -5.93 22.82
C ASN A 88 14.20 -6.65 22.00
N GLN A 89 14.20 -8.00 21.99
CA GLN A 89 13.23 -8.80 21.24
C GLN A 89 11.79 -8.76 21.81
N ASP A 90 11.63 -8.34 23.08
CA ASP A 90 10.32 -8.30 23.73
C ASP A 90 9.68 -6.91 23.67
N ILE A 91 10.50 -5.86 23.76
CA ILE A 91 10.03 -4.49 23.65
C ILE A 91 11.08 -3.61 22.98
N SER A 92 10.63 -2.84 21.99
CA SER A 92 11.47 -1.87 21.28
C SER A 92 10.72 -0.59 20.96
N LEU A 93 11.48 0.48 20.75
CA LEU A 93 11.01 1.76 20.25
C LEU A 93 11.73 2.07 18.93
N LYS A 94 10.97 2.18 17.86
CA LYS A 94 11.41 2.63 16.54
C LYS A 94 11.15 4.12 16.38
N LEU A 95 12.13 4.86 15.88
CA LEU A 95 12.06 6.32 15.65
C LEU A 95 12.58 6.66 14.26
N GLY A 96 11.80 7.38 13.48
CA GLY A 96 12.16 7.83 12.13
C GLY A 96 11.09 7.57 11.09
N HIS A 97 11.53 7.22 9.87
CA HIS A 97 10.70 6.89 8.72
C HIS A 97 10.58 5.38 8.55
N PHE A 98 9.38 4.86 8.48
CA PHE A 98 9.13 3.42 8.37
C PHE A 98 7.84 3.10 7.62
N TYR A 99 7.77 1.90 7.03
CA TYR A 99 6.57 1.41 6.37
C TYR A 99 5.40 1.28 7.34
N THR A 100 4.19 1.49 6.80
CA THR A 100 2.96 1.28 7.55
C THR A 100 2.83 -0.16 8.07
N ILE A 101 2.17 -0.30 9.20
CA ILE A 101 1.74 -1.59 9.75
C ILE A 101 0.27 -1.90 9.42
N VAL A 102 -0.38 -1.08 8.58
CA VAL A 102 -1.81 -1.15 8.26
C VAL A 102 -2.01 -1.72 6.87
N GLY A 103 -2.50 -2.94 6.77
CA GLY A 103 -2.74 -3.65 5.50
C GLY A 103 -1.91 -4.91 5.33
N TYR A 104 -2.03 -5.55 4.17
CA TYR A 104 -1.39 -6.83 3.86
C TYR A 104 -0.20 -6.68 2.90
N GLU A 105 -0.40 -6.02 1.76
CA GLU A 105 0.67 -5.83 0.79
C GLU A 105 1.67 -4.76 1.24
N GLY A 106 2.91 -4.85 0.79
CA GLY A 106 3.99 -3.91 1.08
C GLY A 106 4.59 -3.26 -0.16
N VAL A 107 5.41 -2.23 0.02
CA VAL A 107 6.14 -1.56 -1.07
C VAL A 107 7.16 -2.50 -1.72
N PRO A 108 8.04 -3.21 -0.98
CA PRO A 108 9.02 -4.09 -1.58
C PRO A 108 8.35 -5.18 -2.42
N ALA A 109 8.69 -5.24 -3.71
CA ALA A 109 8.09 -6.18 -4.65
C ALA A 109 8.30 -7.64 -4.25
N VAL A 110 9.42 -7.95 -3.60
CA VAL A 110 9.77 -9.31 -3.16
C VAL A 110 8.83 -9.87 -2.10
N GLY A 111 8.16 -9.01 -1.34
CA GLY A 111 7.23 -9.41 -0.26
C GLY A 111 5.81 -9.70 -0.73
N ASN A 112 5.47 -9.40 -1.98
CA ASN A 112 4.13 -9.57 -2.51
C ASN A 112 4.08 -10.77 -3.47
N PHE A 113 2.96 -11.49 -3.46
CA PHE A 113 2.77 -12.60 -4.38
C PHE A 113 2.64 -12.13 -5.84
N PHE A 114 1.81 -11.12 -6.09
CA PHE A 114 1.63 -10.51 -7.40
C PHE A 114 2.47 -9.24 -7.52
N TYR A 115 3.02 -8.96 -8.71
CA TYR A 115 3.73 -7.71 -8.93
C TYR A 115 2.76 -6.53 -9.00
N GLN A 116 1.58 -6.73 -9.58
CA GLN A 116 0.53 -5.71 -9.59
C GLN A 116 -0.13 -5.60 -8.24
N LYS A 117 -0.10 -4.39 -7.69
CA LYS A 117 -0.69 -4.07 -6.40
C LYS A 117 -2.22 -4.09 -6.43
N SER A 118 -2.83 -4.45 -5.31
CA SER A 118 -4.28 -4.37 -5.12
C SER A 118 -4.77 -2.91 -5.12
N TYR A 119 -6.07 -2.71 -5.33
CA TYR A 119 -6.71 -1.41 -5.10
C TYR A 119 -6.59 -0.98 -3.64
N SER A 120 -6.75 -1.91 -2.70
CA SER A 120 -6.63 -1.64 -1.28
C SER A 120 -5.24 -1.11 -0.91
N TYR A 121 -4.19 -1.70 -1.45
CA TYR A 121 -2.83 -1.23 -1.25
C TYR A 121 -2.63 0.18 -1.82
N GLN A 122 -3.07 0.40 -3.06
CA GLN A 122 -2.80 1.65 -3.77
C GLN A 122 -3.61 2.85 -3.26
N PHE A 123 -4.83 2.61 -2.74
CA PHE A 123 -5.78 3.70 -2.51
C PHE A 123 -6.40 3.72 -1.11
N ALA A 124 -6.36 2.61 -0.36
CA ALA A 124 -7.08 2.56 0.91
C ALA A 124 -6.33 3.19 2.07
N GLY A 125 -4.99 3.24 2.05
CA GLY A 125 -4.20 3.63 3.20
C GLY A 125 -2.84 4.24 2.90
N PRO A 126 -2.09 4.56 3.95
CA PRO A 126 -0.72 5.05 3.83
C PRO A 126 0.25 3.94 3.42
N PHE A 127 1.39 4.34 2.87
CA PHE A 127 2.53 3.45 2.57
C PHE A 127 3.59 3.52 3.67
N ASN A 128 3.80 4.70 4.25
CA ASN A 128 4.84 4.96 5.23
C ASN A 128 4.43 6.03 6.24
N HIS A 129 5.24 6.16 7.28
CA HIS A 129 5.04 7.12 8.37
C HIS A 129 6.37 7.68 8.86
N TRP A 130 6.35 8.92 9.34
CA TRP A 130 7.37 9.53 10.16
C TRP A 130 6.89 9.62 11.61
N GLY A 131 7.65 9.12 12.57
CA GLY A 131 7.25 9.17 13.97
C GLY A 131 7.95 8.18 14.86
N GLY A 132 7.27 7.80 15.93
CA GLY A 132 7.71 6.80 16.89
C GLY A 132 6.70 5.68 17.05
N LEU A 133 7.18 4.44 17.09
CA LEU A 133 6.37 3.24 17.24
C LEU A 133 7.01 2.29 18.26
N VAL A 134 6.29 1.98 19.32
CA VAL A 134 6.64 0.91 20.26
C VAL A 134 6.14 -0.41 19.71
N ASN A 135 6.99 -1.42 19.67
CA ASN A 135 6.61 -2.80 19.48
C ASN A 135 6.75 -3.53 20.83
N TRP A 136 5.75 -4.31 21.19
CA TRP A 136 5.73 -5.10 22.41
C TRP A 136 5.23 -6.51 22.12
N LYS A 137 6.09 -7.49 22.33
CA LYS A 137 5.77 -8.91 22.33
C LYS A 137 5.15 -9.27 23.69
N ALA A 138 3.82 -9.13 23.80
CA ALA A 138 3.08 -9.34 25.04
C ALA A 138 3.10 -10.82 25.47
N SER A 139 3.22 -11.74 24.50
CA SER A 139 3.46 -13.19 24.70
C SER A 139 4.05 -13.78 23.41
N ASP A 140 4.33 -15.10 23.40
CA ASP A 140 4.77 -15.79 22.18
C ASP A 140 3.75 -15.74 21.06
N ASN A 141 2.48 -15.49 21.40
CA ASN A 141 1.35 -15.51 20.47
C ASN A 141 0.70 -14.12 20.26
N VAL A 142 1.08 -13.09 21.01
CA VAL A 142 0.47 -11.76 20.94
C VAL A 142 1.54 -10.69 20.84
N GLU A 143 1.41 -9.86 19.83
CA GLU A 143 2.25 -8.68 19.55
C GLU A 143 1.37 -7.42 19.47
N VAL A 144 1.85 -6.33 20.05
CA VAL A 144 1.16 -5.03 20.08
C VAL A 144 2.12 -3.96 19.59
N ASP A 145 1.67 -3.17 18.62
CA ASP A 145 2.34 -1.93 18.21
C ASP A 145 1.48 -0.73 18.61
N ALA A 146 2.10 0.30 19.12
CA ALA A 146 1.43 1.57 19.39
C ALA A 146 2.38 2.75 19.25
N GLY A 147 1.94 3.81 18.60
CA GLY A 147 2.79 4.97 18.38
C GLY A 147 2.06 6.21 17.90
N ILE A 148 2.87 7.25 17.71
CA ILE A 148 2.43 8.55 17.19
C ILE A 148 3.27 8.86 15.97
N VAL A 149 2.57 9.21 14.88
CA VAL A 149 3.17 9.51 13.59
C VAL A 149 2.62 10.81 13.00
N ASN A 150 3.33 11.39 12.03
CA ASN A 150 2.94 12.64 11.36
C ASN A 150 1.81 12.47 10.32
N GLY A 151 1.10 11.33 10.34
CA GLY A 151 0.01 11.05 9.38
C GLY A 151 0.41 10.13 8.23
N TRP A 152 -0.24 10.31 7.09
CA TRP A 152 -0.13 9.43 5.92
C TRP A 152 0.93 9.94 4.94
N ASN A 153 2.00 9.16 4.72
CA ASN A 153 3.07 9.46 3.74
C ASN A 153 3.60 10.91 3.89
N ASN A 154 3.88 11.33 5.11
CA ASN A 154 4.09 12.74 5.40
C ASN A 154 5.15 12.95 6.48
N LEU A 155 6.22 13.70 6.13
CA LEU A 155 7.18 14.24 7.09
C LEU A 155 6.74 15.60 7.60
N ALA A 156 6.33 16.49 6.69
CA ALA A 156 6.01 17.87 7.01
C ALA A 156 4.85 18.38 6.13
N SER A 157 3.68 18.46 6.71
CA SER A 157 2.52 19.12 6.13
C SER A 157 1.92 20.11 7.12
N PRO A 158 1.57 21.32 6.70
CA PRO A 158 0.95 22.29 7.59
C PRO A 158 -0.46 21.88 8.02
N TYR A 159 -1.01 20.84 7.42
CA TYR A 159 -2.41 20.40 7.63
C TYR A 159 -2.52 19.08 8.38
N SER A 160 -1.43 18.31 8.47
CA SER A 160 -1.42 17.05 9.22
C SER A 160 -0.89 17.27 10.63
N ASN A 161 -1.52 16.62 11.59
CA ASN A 161 -1.13 16.64 12.99
C ASN A 161 -0.71 15.24 13.42
N ALA A 162 -0.33 15.09 14.66
CA ALA A 162 -0.02 13.81 15.25
C ALA A 162 -1.19 12.83 15.12
N ASN A 163 -0.92 11.66 14.55
CA ASN A 163 -1.87 10.56 14.38
C ASN A 163 -1.49 9.41 15.30
N PHE A 164 -2.48 8.76 15.88
CA PHE A 164 -2.31 7.47 16.53
C PHE A 164 -2.16 6.38 15.47
N LEU A 165 -1.15 5.53 15.63
CA LEU A 165 -0.93 4.31 14.85
C LEU A 165 -0.85 3.13 15.80
N GLY A 166 -1.68 2.09 15.59
CA GLY A 166 -1.67 0.92 16.45
C GLY A 166 -2.01 -0.36 15.73
N ARG A 167 -1.50 -1.49 16.24
CA ARG A 167 -1.83 -2.84 15.79
C ARG A 167 -1.81 -3.80 16.96
N ILE A 168 -2.71 -4.76 16.95
CA ILE A 168 -2.62 -5.99 17.73
C ILE A 168 -2.60 -7.16 16.76
N ARG A 169 -1.66 -8.07 16.93
CA ARG A 169 -1.56 -9.31 16.17
C ARG A 169 -1.57 -10.49 17.13
N ALA A 170 -2.36 -11.50 16.80
CA ALA A 170 -2.43 -12.76 17.53
C ALA A 170 -2.27 -13.94 16.57
N LYS A 171 -1.64 -15.01 17.02
CA LYS A 171 -1.46 -16.25 16.28
C LYS A 171 -1.64 -17.46 17.20
N ASN A 172 -1.97 -18.61 16.63
CA ASN A 172 -1.96 -19.86 17.39
C ASN A 172 -0.54 -20.46 17.50
N ASP A 173 -0.38 -21.45 18.35
CA ASP A 173 0.95 -22.03 18.69
C ASP A 173 1.64 -22.69 17.49
N ASP A 174 0.88 -23.29 16.58
CA ASP A 174 1.41 -23.95 15.38
C ASP A 174 1.57 -23.00 14.17
N ASN A 175 1.27 -21.70 14.33
CA ASN A 175 1.28 -20.68 13.30
C ASN A 175 0.37 -20.98 12.07
N SER A 176 -0.59 -21.90 12.20
CA SER A 176 -1.56 -22.20 11.13
C SER A 176 -2.61 -21.11 10.97
N PHE A 177 -2.84 -20.30 12.02
CA PHE A 177 -3.74 -19.16 11.98
C PHE A 177 -3.13 -17.93 12.64
N ALA A 178 -3.24 -16.79 11.99
CA ALA A 178 -2.91 -15.50 12.58
C ALA A 178 -3.98 -14.46 12.20
N THR A 179 -4.21 -13.51 13.10
CA THR A 179 -5.09 -12.36 12.85
C THR A 179 -4.44 -11.10 13.35
N SER A 180 -4.71 -9.98 12.69
CA SER A 180 -4.31 -8.68 13.17
C SER A 180 -5.38 -7.64 12.92
N PHE A 181 -5.52 -6.72 13.88
CA PHE A 181 -6.29 -5.50 13.74
C PHE A 181 -5.34 -4.32 13.86
N ALA A 182 -5.31 -3.48 12.82
CA ALA A 182 -4.49 -2.27 12.80
C ALA A 182 -5.38 -1.05 12.54
N ILE A 183 -5.00 0.10 13.12
CA ILE A 183 -5.72 1.37 12.97
C ILE A 183 -4.74 2.54 12.90
N ILE A 184 -5.08 3.50 12.05
CA ILE A 184 -4.49 4.83 12.07
C ILE A 184 -5.61 5.86 12.15
N SER A 185 -5.46 6.86 13.03
CA SER A 185 -6.46 7.91 13.22
C SER A 185 -5.80 9.21 13.67
N GLY A 186 -6.19 10.30 13.07
CA GLY A 186 -5.74 11.65 13.43
C GLY A 186 -6.18 12.67 12.39
N ASN A 187 -5.78 13.91 12.59
CA ASN A 187 -6.11 14.96 11.66
C ASN A 187 -5.14 14.98 10.49
N GLU A 188 -5.69 14.93 9.30
CA GLU A 188 -4.99 15.00 8.03
C GLU A 188 -5.42 16.22 7.24
N GLY A 189 -4.52 16.76 6.43
CA GLY A 189 -4.88 17.72 5.42
C GLY A 189 -5.84 17.13 4.40
N ASN A 190 -6.64 17.97 3.80
CA ASN A 190 -7.50 17.56 2.70
C ASN A 190 -6.66 17.48 1.40
N ASP A 191 -5.85 16.43 1.29
CA ASP A 191 -4.97 16.14 0.17
C ASP A 191 -5.71 15.63 -1.09
N PHE A 192 -7.02 15.40 -0.99
CA PHE A 192 -7.88 15.14 -2.16
C PHE A 192 -8.19 16.40 -2.97
N SER A 193 -7.76 17.55 -2.52
CA SER A 193 -8.31 18.84 -2.83
C SER A 193 -7.93 19.50 -4.15
N PRO A 194 -6.81 19.25 -4.85
CA PRO A 194 -6.60 19.98 -6.11
C PRO A 194 -7.70 19.79 -7.14
N LEU A 195 -8.59 18.83 -6.92
CA LEU A 195 -9.50 18.29 -7.92
C LEU A 195 -10.96 18.60 -7.66
N PHE A 196 -11.32 18.96 -6.44
CA PHE A 196 -12.66 19.45 -6.10
C PHE A 196 -12.65 20.97 -6.15
N GLN A 197 -12.84 21.56 -7.33
CA GLN A 197 -12.99 23.00 -7.47
C GLN A 197 -14.47 23.45 -7.29
N PRO A 198 -14.74 24.48 -6.48
CA PRO A 198 -13.76 25.16 -5.64
C PRO A 198 -13.24 24.23 -4.54
N ALA A 199 -11.92 24.17 -4.40
CA ALA A 199 -11.30 23.44 -3.31
C ALA A 199 -11.94 23.88 -1.98
N PRO A 200 -12.42 22.94 -1.15
CA PRO A 200 -12.76 23.31 0.22
C PRO A 200 -11.52 23.95 0.84
N PRO A 201 -11.68 24.91 1.77
CA PRO A 201 -10.52 25.46 2.45
C PRO A 201 -9.69 24.29 2.97
N LEU A 202 -8.36 24.35 2.81
CA LEU A 202 -7.44 23.32 3.30
C LEU A 202 -7.61 23.25 4.82
N THR A 203 -8.53 22.42 5.25
CA THR A 203 -8.86 22.20 6.66
C THR A 203 -8.23 20.87 7.08
N SER A 204 -7.69 20.87 8.27
CA SER A 204 -7.26 19.64 8.92
C SER A 204 -8.48 18.97 9.54
N ALA A 205 -8.78 17.76 9.12
CA ALA A 205 -9.94 17.02 9.62
C ALA A 205 -9.57 15.54 9.89
N ASN A 206 -10.33 14.87 10.75
CA ASN A 206 -10.02 13.50 11.12
C ASN A 206 -10.13 12.57 9.92
N ARG A 207 -9.04 11.82 9.71
CA ARG A 207 -8.98 10.65 8.83
C ARG A 207 -8.71 9.42 9.67
N THR A 208 -9.54 8.41 9.52
CA THR A 208 -9.38 7.14 10.23
C THR A 208 -9.44 6.01 9.23
N ARG A 209 -8.53 5.06 9.35
CA ARG A 209 -8.59 3.78 8.64
C ARG A 209 -8.26 2.64 9.59
N TYR A 210 -9.03 1.55 9.52
CA TYR A 210 -8.64 0.29 10.10
C TYR A 210 -8.44 -0.81 9.05
N SER A 211 -7.76 -1.86 9.48
CA SER A 211 -7.46 -3.07 8.72
C SER A 211 -7.63 -4.27 9.63
N LEU A 212 -8.46 -5.23 9.23
CA LEU A 212 -8.61 -6.55 9.85
C LEU A 212 -8.05 -7.59 8.89
N LEU A 213 -7.03 -8.31 9.30
CA LEU A 213 -6.34 -9.32 8.52
C LEU A 213 -6.47 -10.68 9.21
N CYS A 214 -6.82 -11.72 8.46
CA CYS A 214 -6.79 -13.10 8.90
C CYS A 214 -5.99 -13.93 7.89
N GLU A 215 -4.98 -14.64 8.38
CA GLU A 215 -4.10 -15.51 7.62
C GLU A 215 -4.33 -16.94 8.11
N TRP A 216 -4.71 -17.84 7.21
CA TRP A 216 -5.00 -19.24 7.55
C TRP A 216 -4.26 -20.21 6.64
N ARG A 217 -3.52 -21.14 7.26
CA ARG A 217 -2.76 -22.18 6.60
C ARG A 217 -3.32 -23.55 6.99
N PRO A 218 -4.41 -24.01 6.33
CA PRO A 218 -5.03 -25.30 6.67
C PRO A 218 -4.14 -26.50 6.36
N THR A 219 -3.15 -26.33 5.49
CA THR A 219 -2.11 -27.32 5.18
C THR A 219 -0.80 -26.62 4.86
N ASP A 220 0.31 -27.35 4.81
CA ASP A 220 1.63 -26.82 4.41
C ASP A 220 1.66 -26.23 2.98
N ASN A 221 0.69 -26.61 2.15
CA ASN A 221 0.64 -26.21 0.76
C ASN A 221 -0.42 -25.14 0.46
N VAL A 222 -1.33 -24.86 1.38
CA VAL A 222 -2.45 -23.91 1.16
C VAL A 222 -2.36 -22.78 2.16
N GLU A 223 -2.41 -21.55 1.68
CA GLU A 223 -2.56 -20.37 2.50
C GLU A 223 -3.72 -19.54 1.95
N TYR A 224 -4.63 -19.15 2.84
CA TYR A 224 -5.73 -18.24 2.56
C TYR A 224 -5.57 -16.99 3.41
N VAL A 225 -5.73 -15.81 2.79
CA VAL A 225 -5.70 -14.52 3.47
C VAL A 225 -7.00 -13.78 3.20
N PHE A 226 -7.63 -13.33 4.28
CA PHE A 226 -8.78 -12.45 4.25
C PHE A 226 -8.38 -11.09 4.83
N HIS A 227 -8.63 -10.03 4.09
CA HIS A 227 -8.35 -8.66 4.49
C HIS A 227 -9.61 -7.81 4.32
N HIS A 228 -10.12 -7.25 5.41
CA HIS A 228 -11.21 -6.27 5.41
C HIS A 228 -10.68 -4.94 5.93
N TRP A 229 -11.12 -3.86 5.34
CA TRP A 229 -10.70 -2.52 5.73
C TRP A 229 -11.80 -1.50 5.45
N LEU A 230 -11.76 -0.40 6.22
CA LEU A 230 -12.63 0.74 6.05
C LEU A 230 -11.87 2.01 6.40
N GLY A 231 -12.09 3.07 5.63
CA GLY A 231 -11.53 4.38 5.85
C GLY A 231 -12.60 5.47 5.73
N THR A 232 -12.43 6.51 6.53
CA THR A 232 -13.26 7.72 6.51
C THR A 232 -12.39 8.95 6.59
N GLN A 233 -12.87 10.06 6.04
CA GLN A 233 -12.31 11.39 6.27
C GLN A 233 -13.42 12.41 6.41
N ALA A 234 -13.45 13.10 7.55
CA ALA A 234 -14.36 14.20 7.79
C ALA A 234 -14.00 15.40 6.90
N ASP A 235 -14.98 16.23 6.62
CA ASP A 235 -14.86 17.48 5.83
C ASP A 235 -14.14 17.31 4.46
N ALA A 236 -14.19 16.11 3.90
CA ALA A 236 -13.51 15.79 2.65
C ALA A 236 -14.31 16.12 1.38
N LEU A 237 -15.59 16.40 1.52
CA LEU A 237 -16.48 16.68 0.39
C LEU A 237 -16.82 18.17 0.28
N ALA A 238 -17.17 18.60 -0.91
CA ALA A 238 -17.70 19.94 -1.10
C ALA A 238 -18.92 20.17 -0.19
N GLY A 239 -18.89 21.19 0.65
CA GLY A 239 -19.93 21.49 1.62
C GLY A 239 -19.77 20.78 2.99
N GLY A 240 -18.63 20.11 3.28
CA GLY A 240 -18.28 19.61 4.61
C GLY A 240 -18.77 18.17 4.92
N GLY A 241 -18.94 17.34 3.91
CA GLY A 241 -19.34 15.94 4.08
C GLY A 241 -18.16 15.00 4.36
N THR A 242 -18.48 13.83 4.94
CA THR A 242 -17.49 12.77 5.21
C THR A 242 -17.32 11.86 4.01
N ALA A 243 -16.08 11.67 3.55
CA ALA A 243 -15.74 10.65 2.58
C ALA A 243 -15.66 9.27 3.24
N LEU A 244 -16.10 8.24 2.51
CA LEU A 244 -16.11 6.85 2.94
C LEU A 244 -15.55 5.95 1.83
N TRP A 245 -14.65 5.03 2.21
CA TRP A 245 -14.19 3.94 1.36
C TRP A 245 -14.00 2.66 2.17
N ALA A 246 -14.29 1.53 1.57
CA ALA A 246 -14.22 0.23 2.25
C ALA A 246 -13.93 -0.88 1.24
N GLY A 247 -13.53 -2.05 1.72
CA GLY A 247 -13.35 -3.19 0.83
C GLY A 247 -12.88 -4.46 1.50
N ILE A 248 -12.79 -5.47 0.64
CA ILE A 248 -12.35 -6.82 1.00
C ILE A 248 -11.37 -7.27 -0.06
N ASP A 249 -10.24 -7.82 0.40
CA ASP A 249 -9.32 -8.56 -0.44
C ASP A 249 -9.23 -9.99 0.06
N GLN A 250 -9.21 -10.93 -0.85
CA GLN A 250 -9.06 -12.35 -0.55
C GLN A 250 -7.94 -12.92 -1.39
N TYR A 251 -7.04 -13.66 -0.77
CA TYR A 251 -5.92 -14.31 -1.42
C TYR A 251 -5.95 -15.79 -1.13
N LEU A 252 -5.72 -16.59 -2.16
CA LEU A 252 -5.53 -18.03 -2.03
C LEU A 252 -4.21 -18.41 -2.70
N TYR A 253 -3.33 -19.02 -1.94
CA TYR A 253 -2.04 -19.49 -2.44
C TYR A 253 -1.96 -21.00 -2.33
N TYR A 254 -1.39 -21.63 -3.36
CA TYR A 254 -1.19 -23.06 -3.42
C TYR A 254 0.23 -23.40 -3.87
N ARG A 255 0.96 -24.09 -3.02
CA ARG A 255 2.31 -24.58 -3.30
C ARG A 255 2.22 -25.91 -4.02
N VAL A 256 2.47 -25.89 -5.33
CA VAL A 256 2.48 -27.10 -6.17
C VAL A 256 3.78 -27.88 -5.98
N SER A 257 4.90 -27.18 -5.82
CA SER A 257 6.22 -27.79 -5.60
C SER A 257 7.13 -26.79 -4.85
N LYS A 258 8.40 -27.17 -4.66
CA LYS A 258 9.40 -26.27 -4.06
C LYS A 258 9.67 -25.03 -4.91
N THR A 259 9.41 -25.08 -6.21
CA THR A 259 9.72 -24.02 -7.18
C THR A 259 8.49 -23.37 -7.77
N TRP A 260 7.29 -23.90 -7.57
CA TRP A 260 6.05 -23.41 -8.16
C TRP A 260 4.99 -23.17 -7.09
N LEU A 261 4.52 -21.91 -7.05
CA LEU A 261 3.37 -21.48 -6.25
C LEU A 261 2.33 -20.88 -7.19
N TRP A 262 1.06 -21.20 -6.98
CA TRP A 262 -0.06 -20.57 -7.66
C TRP A 262 -0.80 -19.64 -6.73
N GLY A 263 -1.32 -18.55 -7.26
CA GLY A 263 -2.09 -17.58 -6.48
C GLY A 263 -3.31 -17.09 -7.21
N ALA A 264 -4.33 -16.77 -6.42
CA ALA A 264 -5.51 -16.06 -6.82
C ALA A 264 -5.74 -14.90 -5.84
N ARG A 265 -6.12 -13.72 -6.34
CA ARG A 265 -6.54 -12.57 -5.54
C ARG A 265 -7.86 -12.07 -6.09
N PHE A 266 -8.85 -11.97 -5.23
CA PHE A 266 -10.11 -11.27 -5.46
C PHE A 266 -10.13 -9.99 -4.64
N GLU A 267 -10.58 -8.89 -5.24
CA GLU A 267 -10.67 -7.58 -4.63
C GLU A 267 -12.07 -6.98 -4.84
N TRP A 268 -12.61 -6.37 -3.81
CA TRP A 268 -13.70 -5.43 -3.89
C TRP A 268 -13.31 -4.16 -3.14
N PHE A 269 -13.31 -3.03 -3.86
CA PHE A 269 -13.04 -1.71 -3.32
C PHE A 269 -14.23 -0.80 -3.61
N GLN A 270 -14.85 -0.29 -2.58
CA GLN A 270 -15.90 0.72 -2.68
C GLN A 270 -15.30 2.10 -2.40
N ASP A 271 -15.37 3.00 -3.37
CA ASP A 271 -15.10 4.43 -3.22
C ASP A 271 -16.43 5.19 -3.30
N THR A 272 -17.07 5.38 -2.15
CA THR A 272 -18.45 5.90 -2.11
C THR A 272 -18.58 7.28 -2.74
N ASN A 273 -17.54 8.09 -2.62
CA ASN A 273 -17.56 9.50 -3.02
C ASN A 273 -16.60 9.81 -4.17
N GLY A 274 -15.85 8.81 -4.68
CA GLY A 274 -14.84 9.02 -5.71
C GLY A 274 -13.62 9.82 -5.22
N THR A 275 -13.29 9.70 -3.94
CA THR A 275 -12.22 10.48 -3.32
C THR A 275 -10.89 9.77 -3.27
N ARG A 276 -10.82 8.51 -3.71
CA ARG A 276 -9.61 7.67 -3.59
C ARG A 276 -9.05 7.24 -4.92
N VAL A 277 -9.86 6.58 -5.76
CA VAL A 277 -9.36 5.86 -6.92
C VAL A 277 -9.10 6.76 -8.12
N GLY A 278 -7.86 6.78 -8.59
CA GLY A 278 -7.48 7.32 -9.90
C GLY A 278 -7.50 8.84 -10.07
N LEU A 279 -7.63 9.62 -9.01
CA LEU A 279 -7.78 11.07 -9.12
C LEU A 279 -6.57 11.76 -9.75
N ASN A 280 -5.36 11.33 -9.42
CA ASN A 280 -4.11 12.00 -9.82
C ASN A 280 -3.34 11.26 -10.91
N ARG A 281 -4.03 10.53 -11.80
CA ARG A 281 -3.34 9.68 -12.80
C ARG A 281 -3.36 10.28 -14.21
N PRO A 282 -2.32 10.06 -15.01
CA PRO A 282 -2.30 10.45 -16.43
C PRO A 282 -3.47 9.85 -17.22
N SER A 283 -3.92 8.63 -16.87
CA SER A 283 -5.12 8.01 -17.46
C SER A 283 -6.42 8.73 -17.11
N ASN A 284 -6.39 9.65 -16.15
CA ASN A 284 -7.52 10.51 -15.76
C ASN A 284 -7.15 12.00 -15.81
N PRO A 285 -6.81 12.57 -16.98
CA PRO A 285 -6.26 13.92 -17.10
C PRO A 285 -7.21 15.03 -16.64
N ASN A 286 -8.51 14.74 -16.55
CA ASN A 286 -9.50 15.70 -16.03
C ASN A 286 -9.80 15.50 -14.55
N HIS A 287 -9.10 14.57 -13.90
CA HIS A 287 -9.26 14.28 -12.47
C HIS A 287 -10.73 14.07 -12.05
N VAL A 288 -11.49 13.36 -12.85
CA VAL A 288 -12.91 13.15 -12.59
C VAL A 288 -13.08 12.12 -11.48
N PRO A 289 -13.81 12.42 -10.39
CA PRO A 289 -14.18 11.44 -9.39
C PRO A 289 -14.90 10.23 -9.98
N LEU A 290 -14.59 9.04 -9.50
CA LEU A 290 -15.19 7.78 -9.92
C LEU A 290 -15.86 7.10 -8.71
N PRO A 291 -16.99 7.66 -8.21
CA PRO A 291 -17.71 7.01 -7.11
C PRO A 291 -18.29 5.68 -7.57
N GLY A 292 -18.04 4.61 -6.81
CA GLY A 292 -18.54 3.28 -7.18
C GLY A 292 -17.72 2.14 -6.60
N ASN A 293 -17.92 0.98 -7.21
CA ASN A 293 -17.29 -0.27 -6.79
C ASN A 293 -16.28 -0.73 -7.85
N PHE A 294 -15.07 -1.01 -7.42
CA PHE A 294 -14.01 -1.60 -8.22
C PHE A 294 -13.84 -3.06 -7.80
N TYR A 295 -13.86 -3.95 -8.76
CA TYR A 295 -13.63 -5.38 -8.57
C TYR A 295 -12.39 -5.78 -9.35
N SER A 296 -11.61 -6.71 -8.82
CA SER A 296 -10.48 -7.28 -9.52
C SER A 296 -10.33 -8.77 -9.23
N LEU A 297 -9.97 -9.52 -10.27
CA LEU A 297 -9.52 -10.90 -10.15
C LEU A 297 -8.11 -10.97 -10.75
N THR A 298 -7.13 -11.38 -9.93
CA THR A 298 -5.75 -11.60 -10.37
C THR A 298 -5.37 -13.07 -10.16
N LEU A 299 -4.82 -13.71 -11.18
CA LEU A 299 -4.41 -15.11 -11.17
C LEU A 299 -3.00 -15.24 -11.74
N GLY A 300 -2.18 -16.11 -11.17
CA GLY A 300 -0.87 -16.40 -11.76
C GLY A 300 0.01 -17.30 -10.91
N PRO A 301 1.02 -17.92 -11.52
CA PRO A 301 2.05 -18.65 -10.81
C PRO A 301 3.23 -17.75 -10.44
N ASN A 302 3.94 -18.15 -9.40
CA ASN A 302 5.28 -17.71 -9.08
C ASN A 302 6.25 -18.87 -9.32
N TRP A 303 7.25 -18.64 -10.17
CA TRP A 303 8.32 -19.59 -10.41
C TRP A 303 9.61 -19.13 -9.73
N VAL A 304 10.11 -19.96 -8.81
CA VAL A 304 11.28 -19.70 -7.97
C VAL A 304 12.31 -20.81 -8.21
N PRO A 305 13.02 -20.81 -9.34
CA PRO A 305 13.97 -21.87 -9.67
C PRO A 305 15.17 -21.90 -8.72
N THR A 306 15.54 -20.75 -8.16
CA THR A 306 16.60 -20.56 -7.18
C THR A 306 16.15 -19.65 -6.05
N GLY A 307 16.82 -19.66 -4.92
CA GLY A 307 16.43 -18.82 -3.76
C GLY A 307 16.55 -17.30 -4.02
N ASN A 308 17.23 -16.90 -5.07
CA ASN A 308 17.49 -15.50 -5.40
C ASN A 308 16.85 -15.02 -6.72
N PHE A 309 16.09 -15.87 -7.42
CA PHE A 309 15.38 -15.50 -8.65
C PHE A 309 13.90 -15.86 -8.57
N LEU A 310 13.04 -14.95 -8.99
CA LEU A 310 11.58 -15.10 -9.01
C LEU A 310 11.03 -14.52 -10.32
N MET A 311 10.11 -15.26 -10.96
CA MET A 311 9.33 -14.79 -12.11
C MET A 311 7.84 -14.96 -11.82
N ARG A 312 7.03 -13.93 -12.16
CA ARG A 312 5.60 -13.86 -11.84
C ARG A 312 4.75 -13.42 -13.03
N PRO A 313 4.44 -14.34 -13.96
CA PRO A 313 3.39 -14.03 -14.93
C PRO A 313 2.03 -13.96 -14.24
N CYS A 314 1.19 -13.02 -14.65
CA CYS A 314 -0.16 -12.90 -14.10
C CYS A 314 -1.19 -12.45 -15.16
N PHE A 315 -2.40 -12.88 -14.95
CA PHE A 315 -3.62 -12.39 -15.59
C PHE A 315 -4.38 -11.55 -14.57
N ARG A 316 -4.85 -10.37 -14.97
CA ARG A 316 -5.72 -9.52 -14.16
C ARG A 316 -6.91 -9.07 -14.98
N TRP A 317 -8.09 -9.16 -14.38
CA TRP A 317 -9.35 -8.61 -14.89
C TRP A 317 -9.95 -7.67 -13.86
N ASP A 318 -10.22 -6.44 -14.30
CA ASP A 318 -10.85 -5.40 -13.49
C ASP A 318 -12.21 -5.05 -14.04
N PHE A 319 -13.14 -4.74 -13.14
CA PHE A 319 -14.50 -4.32 -13.46
C PHE A 319 -14.91 -3.17 -12.52
N PHE A 320 -15.57 -2.16 -13.08
CA PHE A 320 -16.14 -1.02 -12.36
C PHE A 320 -17.65 -1.05 -12.41
N GLY A 321 -18.30 -1.02 -11.24
CA GLY A 321 -19.73 -0.87 -11.04
C GLY A 321 -20.03 0.44 -10.32
N GLY A 322 -20.44 1.46 -11.06
CA GLY A 322 -20.76 2.77 -10.53
C GLY A 322 -21.75 3.52 -11.42
N PRO A 323 -22.12 4.74 -11.06
CA PRO A 323 -22.98 5.58 -11.88
C PRO A 323 -22.42 5.69 -13.30
N THR A 324 -23.28 5.51 -14.28
CA THR A 324 -22.93 5.67 -15.70
C THR A 324 -22.89 7.15 -16.05
N GLY A 325 -21.77 7.80 -15.73
CA GLY A 325 -21.47 9.14 -16.22
C GLY A 325 -20.90 9.11 -17.64
N PRO A 326 -20.56 10.26 -18.22
CA PRO A 326 -19.95 10.34 -19.54
C PRO A 326 -18.55 9.70 -19.58
N ARG A 327 -17.94 9.42 -18.42
CA ARG A 327 -16.62 8.82 -18.30
C ARG A 327 -16.69 7.52 -17.51
N ARG A 328 -15.94 6.52 -17.97
CA ARG A 328 -15.78 5.18 -17.37
C ARG A 328 -14.41 5.06 -16.71
N ALA A 329 -14.20 3.97 -15.95
CA ALA A 329 -13.01 3.85 -15.11
C ALA A 329 -11.74 3.46 -15.89
N TYR A 330 -11.86 2.71 -16.98
CA TYR A 330 -10.72 2.11 -17.67
C TYR A 330 -10.62 2.56 -19.12
N ASN A 331 -9.45 2.25 -19.72
CA ASN A 331 -9.16 2.48 -21.14
C ASN A 331 -9.41 3.95 -21.51
N ASP A 332 -8.76 4.87 -20.81
CA ASP A 332 -8.91 6.33 -20.97
C ASP A 332 -10.34 6.85 -20.82
N GLY A 333 -11.12 6.20 -19.99
CA GLY A 333 -12.48 6.63 -19.68
C GLY A 333 -13.55 6.09 -20.61
N VAL A 334 -13.28 5.07 -21.43
CA VAL A 334 -14.23 4.53 -22.40
C VAL A 334 -14.75 3.13 -22.04
N SER A 335 -14.19 2.46 -21.02
CA SER A 335 -14.59 1.11 -20.62
C SER A 335 -14.83 0.98 -19.13
N ASN A 336 -15.78 0.13 -18.73
CA ASN A 336 -15.99 -0.27 -17.34
C ASN A 336 -15.23 -1.54 -16.96
N GLN A 337 -14.45 -2.09 -17.87
CA GLN A 337 -13.62 -3.26 -17.61
C GLN A 337 -12.29 -3.19 -18.34
N GLN A 338 -11.32 -3.90 -17.81
CA GLN A 338 -9.98 -4.01 -18.34
C GLN A 338 -9.45 -5.41 -18.09
N THR A 339 -8.69 -5.94 -19.05
CA THR A 339 -7.98 -7.21 -18.93
C THR A 339 -6.51 -6.97 -19.21
N MET A 340 -5.64 -7.52 -18.39
CA MET A 340 -4.20 -7.39 -18.52
C MET A 340 -3.50 -8.74 -18.38
N LEU A 341 -2.47 -8.93 -19.20
CA LEU A 341 -1.45 -9.94 -19.02
C LEU A 341 -0.15 -9.21 -18.71
N GLY A 342 0.53 -9.62 -17.69
CA GLY A 342 1.79 -9.03 -17.31
C GLY A 342 2.73 -10.05 -16.68
N PHE A 343 3.97 -9.69 -16.56
CA PHE A 343 4.93 -10.47 -15.79
C PHE A 343 6.05 -9.56 -15.27
N ASP A 344 6.66 -9.96 -14.18
CA ASP A 344 7.92 -9.39 -13.73
C ASP A 344 8.96 -10.45 -13.37
N MET A 345 10.16 -9.97 -13.18
CA MET A 345 11.31 -10.77 -12.73
C MET A 345 12.00 -10.03 -11.60
N ILE A 346 12.36 -10.77 -10.56
CA ILE A 346 13.12 -10.24 -9.42
C ILE A 346 14.41 -11.05 -9.29
N GLN A 347 15.53 -10.34 -9.21
CA GLN A 347 16.83 -10.88 -8.86
C GLN A 347 17.27 -10.30 -7.52
N LYS A 348 17.60 -11.17 -6.56
CA LYS A 348 18.22 -10.79 -5.27
C LYS A 348 19.70 -11.10 -5.30
N PHE A 349 20.51 -10.27 -4.63
CA PHE A 349 21.95 -10.36 -4.57
C PHE A 349 22.42 -10.57 -3.13
#